data_ba90af778edb11343c0415080ed78023
#
_entry.id   ba90af778edb11343c0415080ed78023
#
_cell.length_a   1.000
_cell.length_b   1.000
_cell.length_c   1.000
_cell.angle_alpha   90.00
_cell.angle_beta   90.00
_cell.angle_gamma   90.00
#
_symmetry.space_group_name_H-M   'P 1'
#
loop_
_entity.id
_entity.type
_entity.pdbx_description
1 polymer ?
#
loop_
_entity_poly.entity_id
_entity_poly.type
_entity_poly.pdbx_seq_one_letter_code
_entity_poly.pdbx_strand_id
1 'polypeptide(L)'
;KKTTQRKSPRWEDENDRTITKALVGDEVFLCADVTDIADGATAKIRIAEKDDNGNDDFVTELSATANGGKIRCKWKVVYTEDNDDTDSQKELEEKGYTLPEYAFTVECDGTKSEESGQLDVMGWIKTQFRDRRTGKPIANRKYTIYLSDDTTKTGATDLDGFVYEKDLKHGEYYIEFGE
;
A
#
# COMPACT_ATOMS: atom_id res chain seq x y z
N LYS A 1 -19.19 32.32 12.68
CA LYS A 1 -19.19 30.86 12.92
C LYS A 1 -18.03 30.27 12.13
N LYS A 2 -16.94 29.88 12.82
CA LYS A 2 -15.86 29.11 12.19
C LYS A 2 -16.42 27.70 11.92
N THR A 3 -16.61 27.36 10.66
CA THR A 3 -16.88 26.00 10.24
C THR A 3 -15.60 25.21 10.48
N THR A 4 -15.54 24.42 11.52
CA THR A 4 -14.44 23.50 11.77
C THR A 4 -14.57 22.40 10.71
N GLN A 5 -13.70 22.47 9.69
CA GLN A 5 -13.60 21.36 8.73
C GLN A 5 -13.16 20.12 9.52
N ARG A 6 -14.05 19.13 9.64
CA ARG A 6 -13.67 17.79 10.06
C ARG A 6 -12.68 17.26 9.03
N LYS A 7 -11.45 16.98 9.44
CA LYS A 7 -10.53 16.28 8.56
C LYS A 7 -11.00 14.82 8.48
N SER A 8 -11.35 14.39 7.28
CA SER A 8 -11.72 13.01 6.98
C SER A 8 -10.66 12.01 7.44
N PRO A 9 -11.02 10.75 7.70
CA PRO A 9 -10.07 9.67 7.90
C PRO A 9 -9.05 9.63 6.76
N ARG A 10 -7.78 9.44 7.08
CA ARG A 10 -6.70 9.56 6.12
C ARG A 10 -5.51 8.69 6.49
N TRP A 11 -4.77 8.27 5.49
CA TRP A 11 -3.49 7.60 5.63
C TRP A 11 -2.38 8.65 5.78
N GLU A 12 -1.47 8.44 6.72
CA GLU A 12 -0.32 9.32 6.95
C GLU A 12 0.98 8.51 7.03
N ASP A 13 2.09 9.17 6.68
CA ASP A 13 3.43 8.66 6.95
C ASP A 13 3.88 8.98 8.40
N GLU A 14 5.11 8.61 8.73
CA GLU A 14 5.72 8.89 10.04
C GLU A 14 5.90 10.39 10.34
N ASN A 15 5.85 11.25 9.32
CA ASN A 15 5.99 12.69 9.42
C ASN A 15 4.64 13.43 9.36
N ASP A 16 3.53 12.74 9.63
CA ASP A 16 2.16 13.26 9.62
C ASP A 16 1.72 13.85 8.26
N ARG A 17 2.31 13.36 7.16
CA ARG A 17 1.93 13.74 5.80
C ARG A 17 0.92 12.75 5.26
N THR A 18 -0.17 13.25 4.69
CA THR A 18 -1.14 12.41 4.01
C THR A 18 -0.51 11.72 2.81
N ILE A 19 -0.71 10.40 2.72
CA ILE A 19 -0.21 9.56 1.64
C ILE A 19 -1.38 8.88 0.91
N THR A 20 -1.15 8.55 -0.35
CA THR A 20 -2.11 7.82 -1.21
C THR A 20 -1.53 6.52 -1.75
N LYS A 21 -0.26 6.23 -1.48
CA LYS A 21 0.41 4.99 -1.85
C LYS A 21 1.42 4.56 -0.80
N ALA A 22 1.64 3.27 -0.70
CA ALA A 22 2.66 2.68 0.17
C ALA A 22 3.20 1.38 -0.43
N LEU A 23 4.38 0.97 0.00
CA LEU A 23 4.95 -0.33 -0.35
C LEU A 23 4.50 -1.38 0.66
N VAL A 24 4.38 -2.63 0.21
CA VAL A 24 4.23 -3.77 1.12
C VAL A 24 5.38 -3.76 2.13
N GLY A 25 5.05 -3.84 3.41
CA GLY A 25 6.00 -3.79 4.52
C GLY A 25 6.24 -2.40 5.11
N ASP A 26 5.77 -1.33 4.48
CA ASP A 26 5.84 0.01 5.06
C ASP A 26 4.98 0.11 6.34
N GLU A 27 5.42 0.92 7.28
CA GLU A 27 4.59 1.35 8.42
C GLU A 27 3.86 2.63 8.05
N VAL A 28 2.54 2.58 8.09
CA VAL A 28 1.66 3.72 7.83
C VAL A 28 0.77 3.99 9.03
N PHE A 29 0.16 5.16 9.07
CA PHE A 29 -0.72 5.57 10.15
C PHE A 29 -2.13 5.86 9.62
N LEU A 30 -3.11 5.24 10.28
CA LEU A 30 -4.53 5.49 10.05
C LEU A 30 -4.97 6.57 11.01
N CYS A 31 -5.35 7.72 10.48
CA CYS A 31 -5.64 8.92 11.27
C CYS A 31 -7.07 9.41 11.02
N ALA A 32 -7.75 9.79 12.10
CA ALA A 32 -9.05 10.43 12.04
C ALA A 32 -9.14 11.52 13.12
N ASP A 33 -9.79 12.63 12.79
CA ASP A 33 -10.14 13.66 13.75
C ASP A 33 -11.55 13.37 14.29
N VAL A 34 -11.69 13.34 15.61
CA VAL A 34 -12.96 13.07 16.29
C VAL A 34 -13.39 14.26 17.14
N THR A 35 -14.70 14.52 17.18
CA THR A 35 -15.30 15.56 18.00
C THR A 35 -16.23 14.92 19.00
N ASP A 36 -16.30 15.50 20.21
CA ASP A 36 -17.17 15.04 21.30
C ASP A 36 -16.90 13.59 21.75
N ILE A 37 -15.68 13.11 21.55
CA ILE A 37 -15.19 11.81 22.02
C ILE A 37 -14.21 12.06 23.17
N ALA A 38 -14.43 11.38 24.28
CA ALA A 38 -13.57 11.48 25.46
C ALA A 38 -12.19 10.86 25.19
N ASP A 39 -11.15 11.46 25.76
CA ASP A 39 -9.82 10.86 25.78
C ASP A 39 -9.87 9.49 26.48
N GLY A 40 -9.19 8.51 25.89
CA GLY A 40 -9.22 7.13 26.37
C GLY A 40 -10.32 6.26 25.76
N ALA A 41 -11.27 6.83 25.02
CA ALA A 41 -12.27 6.04 24.32
C ALA A 41 -11.62 5.11 23.30
N THR A 42 -12.10 3.86 23.24
CA THR A 42 -11.59 2.85 22.32
C THR A 42 -12.26 3.02 20.96
N ALA A 43 -11.45 3.12 19.93
CA ALA A 43 -11.87 3.12 18.54
C ALA A 43 -11.56 1.78 17.88
N LYS A 44 -12.45 1.32 17.00
CA LYS A 44 -12.23 0.21 16.07
C LYS A 44 -11.98 0.78 14.70
N ILE A 45 -10.95 0.30 14.04
CA ILE A 45 -10.56 0.71 12.69
C ILE A 45 -10.64 -0.52 11.81
N ARG A 46 -11.52 -0.48 10.82
CA ARG A 46 -11.72 -1.58 9.87
C ARG A 46 -11.10 -1.20 8.53
N ILE A 47 -10.14 -2.00 8.07
CA ILE A 47 -9.50 -1.87 6.77
C ILE A 47 -10.16 -2.85 5.82
N ALA A 48 -10.50 -2.38 4.62
CA ALA A 48 -11.01 -3.20 3.53
C ALA A 48 -10.23 -2.90 2.25
N GLU A 49 -10.11 -3.88 1.42
CA GLU A 49 -9.70 -3.78 0.04
C GLU A 49 -10.92 -3.39 -0.79
N LYS A 50 -10.73 -2.45 -1.70
CA LYS A 50 -11.84 -1.83 -2.44
C LYS A 50 -12.01 -2.49 -3.80
N ASP A 51 -13.22 -2.93 -4.07
CA ASP A 51 -13.64 -3.48 -5.34
C ASP A 51 -14.52 -2.51 -6.12
N ASP A 52 -14.35 -2.46 -7.42
CA ASP A 52 -15.16 -1.62 -8.31
C ASP A 52 -16.67 -1.97 -8.24
N ASN A 53 -17.00 -3.20 -7.89
CA ASN A 53 -18.38 -3.67 -7.76
C ASN A 53 -19.00 -3.37 -6.38
N GLY A 54 -18.20 -2.89 -5.42
CA GLY A 54 -18.60 -2.54 -4.06
C GLY A 54 -18.69 -3.72 -3.09
N ASN A 55 -18.17 -4.89 -3.45
CA ASN A 55 -18.06 -6.07 -2.57
C ASN A 55 -16.70 -6.10 -1.87
N ASP A 56 -16.37 -5.01 -1.18
CA ASP A 56 -15.07 -4.81 -0.56
C ASP A 56 -14.65 -5.97 0.34
N ASP A 57 -13.44 -6.46 0.14
CA ASP A 57 -12.86 -7.55 0.91
C ASP A 57 -12.32 -7.05 2.26
N PHE A 58 -12.70 -7.75 3.34
CA PHE A 58 -12.19 -7.45 4.68
C PHE A 58 -10.71 -7.83 4.80
N VAL A 59 -9.87 -6.85 5.17
CA VAL A 59 -8.44 -7.06 5.39
C VAL A 59 -8.15 -7.31 6.87
N THR A 60 -8.47 -6.36 7.74
CA THR A 60 -8.20 -6.48 9.18
C THR A 60 -8.99 -5.46 9.99
N GLU A 61 -9.11 -5.71 11.29
CA GLU A 61 -9.62 -4.76 12.28
C GLU A 61 -8.55 -4.46 13.32
N LEU A 62 -8.35 -3.18 13.58
CA LEU A 62 -7.39 -2.67 14.55
C LEU A 62 -8.14 -1.93 15.67
N SER A 63 -7.50 -1.86 16.84
CA SER A 63 -7.99 -1.04 17.97
C SER A 63 -7.02 0.10 18.23
N ALA A 64 -7.57 1.27 18.51
CA ALA A 64 -6.82 2.46 18.88
C ALA A 64 -7.55 3.23 19.98
N THR A 65 -6.89 4.20 20.57
CA THR A 65 -7.46 5.04 21.62
C THR A 65 -7.55 6.48 21.14
N ALA A 66 -8.69 7.11 21.37
CA ALA A 66 -8.86 8.54 21.10
C ALA A 66 -8.05 9.35 22.13
N ASN A 67 -7.33 10.35 21.65
CA ASN A 67 -6.55 11.26 22.49
C ASN A 67 -6.45 12.64 21.84
N GLY A 68 -6.79 13.68 22.58
CA GLY A 68 -6.75 15.07 22.11
C GLY A 68 -7.60 15.32 20.86
N GLY A 69 -8.75 14.66 20.72
CA GLY A 69 -9.62 14.78 19.55
C GLY A 69 -9.09 14.08 18.30
N LYS A 70 -8.16 13.13 18.46
CA LYS A 70 -7.57 12.37 17.35
C LYS A 70 -7.51 10.87 17.67
N ILE A 71 -7.62 10.09 16.61
CA ILE A 71 -7.30 8.67 16.58
C ILE A 71 -6.13 8.51 15.62
N ARG A 72 -5.07 7.82 16.07
CA ARG A 72 -3.89 7.51 15.27
C ARG A 72 -3.45 6.10 15.57
N CYS A 73 -3.46 5.24 14.56
CA CYS A 73 -3.12 3.84 14.68
C CYS A 73 -2.04 3.47 13.65
N LYS A 74 -0.97 2.86 14.12
CA LYS A 74 0.09 2.34 13.25
C LYS A 74 -0.31 0.99 12.69
N TRP A 75 -0.04 0.78 11.40
CA TRP A 75 -0.25 -0.48 10.72
C TRP A 75 0.88 -0.75 9.73
N LYS A 76 1.27 -2.01 9.64
CA LYS A 76 2.24 -2.46 8.63
C LYS A 76 1.48 -2.95 7.42
N VAL A 77 1.75 -2.34 6.27
CA VAL A 77 1.08 -2.67 5.01
C VAL A 77 1.36 -4.11 4.61
N VAL A 78 0.31 -4.87 4.39
CA VAL A 78 0.36 -6.25 3.89
C VAL A 78 -0.26 -6.33 2.50
N TYR A 79 0.16 -7.31 1.73
CA TYR A 79 -0.51 -7.68 0.49
C TYR A 79 -1.65 -8.64 0.83
N THR A 80 -2.84 -8.35 0.31
CA THR A 80 -3.98 -9.28 0.35
C THR A 80 -4.38 -9.54 -1.09
N GLU A 81 -4.44 -10.81 -1.48
CA GLU A 81 -4.96 -11.18 -2.78
C GLU A 81 -6.44 -10.82 -2.84
N ASP A 82 -6.81 -10.19 -3.94
CA ASP A 82 -8.20 -10.02 -4.31
C ASP A 82 -8.82 -11.40 -4.59
N ASN A 83 -9.93 -11.68 -3.93
CA ASN A 83 -10.65 -12.95 -4.09
C ASN A 83 -11.86 -12.84 -5.03
N ASP A 84 -12.11 -11.66 -5.59
CA ASP A 84 -13.17 -11.48 -6.58
C ASP A 84 -12.63 -11.68 -7.99
N ASP A 85 -12.71 -12.92 -8.48
CA ASP A 85 -12.26 -13.31 -9.81
C ASP A 85 -12.82 -12.43 -10.95
N THR A 86 -13.95 -11.78 -10.74
CA THR A 86 -14.65 -11.01 -11.78
C THR A 86 -14.02 -9.63 -11.96
N ASP A 87 -13.72 -8.96 -10.86
CA ASP A 87 -13.12 -7.62 -10.91
C ASP A 87 -11.63 -7.69 -11.22
N SER A 88 -10.92 -8.64 -10.62
CA SER A 88 -9.52 -8.91 -10.95
C SER A 88 -9.31 -9.18 -12.42
N GLN A 89 -10.20 -9.95 -13.05
CA GLN A 89 -10.10 -10.24 -14.47
C GLN A 89 -10.34 -9.00 -15.32
N LYS A 90 -11.32 -8.17 -14.97
CA LYS A 90 -11.60 -6.91 -15.65
C LYS A 90 -10.44 -5.92 -15.53
N GLU A 91 -9.86 -5.79 -14.34
CA GLU A 91 -8.68 -4.96 -14.12
C GLU A 91 -7.47 -5.45 -14.91
N LEU A 92 -7.23 -6.76 -14.94
CA LEU A 92 -6.17 -7.35 -15.75
C LEU A 92 -6.35 -7.06 -17.24
N GLU A 93 -7.59 -7.12 -17.75
CA GLU A 93 -7.90 -6.83 -19.16
C GLU A 93 -7.72 -5.33 -19.48
N GLU A 94 -8.11 -4.44 -18.57
CA GLU A 94 -8.08 -3.00 -18.79
C GLU A 94 -6.72 -2.37 -18.44
N LYS A 95 -6.08 -2.83 -17.36
CA LYS A 95 -4.86 -2.21 -16.81
C LYS A 95 -3.62 -3.09 -16.94
N GLY A 96 -3.80 -4.41 -17.19
CA GLY A 96 -2.71 -5.38 -17.24
C GLY A 96 -2.16 -5.78 -15.86
N TYR A 97 -2.76 -5.33 -14.77
CA TYR A 97 -2.38 -5.65 -13.39
C TYR A 97 -3.53 -5.34 -12.44
N THR A 98 -3.52 -5.98 -11.27
CA THR A 98 -4.36 -5.64 -10.12
C THR A 98 -3.48 -5.10 -9.00
N LEU A 99 -3.90 -4.01 -8.38
CA LEU A 99 -3.26 -3.43 -7.21
C LEU A 99 -4.26 -3.44 -6.07
N PRO A 100 -3.89 -3.93 -4.88
CA PRO A 100 -4.74 -3.71 -3.72
C PRO A 100 -4.90 -2.21 -3.45
N GLU A 101 -6.14 -1.79 -3.31
CA GLU A 101 -6.53 -0.43 -2.96
C GLU A 101 -7.24 -0.47 -1.62
N TYR A 102 -6.58 0.00 -0.56
CA TYR A 102 -7.14 -0.08 0.79
C TYR A 102 -7.82 1.22 1.19
N ALA A 103 -8.95 1.07 1.86
CA ALA A 103 -9.61 2.14 2.59
C ALA A 103 -9.98 1.68 3.99
N PHE A 104 -10.26 2.60 4.90
CA PHE A 104 -10.66 2.27 6.24
C PHE A 104 -11.79 3.16 6.76
N THR A 105 -12.52 2.62 7.72
CA THR A 105 -13.50 3.34 8.54
C THR A 105 -13.13 3.24 10.00
N VAL A 106 -13.52 4.24 10.77
CA VAL A 106 -13.32 4.29 12.23
C VAL A 106 -14.66 4.30 12.93
N GLU A 107 -14.84 3.44 13.91
CA GLU A 107 -15.99 3.45 14.81
C GLU A 107 -15.51 3.72 16.22
N CYS A 108 -16.06 4.74 16.85
CA CYS A 108 -15.73 5.12 18.22
C CYS A 108 -16.99 5.63 18.92
N ASP A 109 -17.27 5.11 20.11
CA ASP A 109 -18.42 5.49 20.94
C ASP A 109 -19.76 5.45 20.19
N GLY A 110 -19.97 4.39 19.40
CA GLY A 110 -21.18 4.19 18.61
C GLY A 110 -21.30 5.08 17.36
N THR A 111 -20.31 5.92 17.09
CA THR A 111 -20.26 6.77 15.89
C THR A 111 -19.28 6.21 14.89
N LYS A 112 -19.74 6.02 13.65
CA LYS A 112 -18.91 5.56 12.53
C LYS A 112 -18.50 6.75 11.66
N SER A 113 -17.24 6.79 11.25
CA SER A 113 -16.72 7.78 10.32
C SER A 113 -17.21 7.52 8.88
N GLU A 114 -17.05 8.51 8.02
CA GLU A 114 -16.94 8.27 6.60
C GLU A 114 -15.71 7.42 6.28
N GLU A 115 -15.65 6.88 5.07
CA GLU A 115 -14.51 6.11 4.58
C GLU A 115 -13.32 7.02 4.30
N SER A 116 -12.11 6.52 4.49
CA SER A 116 -10.86 7.22 4.15
C SER A 116 -10.70 7.33 2.63
N GLY A 117 -9.74 8.14 2.19
CA GLY A 117 -9.19 8.02 0.84
C GLY A 117 -8.51 6.65 0.65
N GLN A 118 -8.34 6.25 -0.60
CA GLN A 118 -7.67 5.00 -0.96
C GLN A 118 -6.16 5.08 -0.76
N LEU A 119 -5.56 3.95 -0.40
CA LEU A 119 -4.13 3.71 -0.33
C LEU A 119 -3.77 2.63 -1.36
N ASP A 120 -3.08 3.02 -2.43
CA ASP A 120 -2.57 2.09 -3.43
C ASP A 120 -1.36 1.34 -2.88
N VAL A 121 -1.39 0.02 -2.93
CA VAL A 121 -0.30 -0.81 -2.42
C VAL A 121 0.61 -1.24 -3.56
N MET A 122 1.87 -0.81 -3.47
CA MET A 122 2.91 -1.07 -4.46
C MET A 122 3.84 -2.18 -3.99
N GLY A 123 4.43 -2.89 -4.95
CA GLY A 123 5.45 -3.89 -4.69
C GLY A 123 6.88 -3.35 -4.80
N TRP A 124 7.82 -4.22 -4.49
CA TRP A 124 9.24 -4.00 -4.69
C TRP A 124 9.93 -5.32 -5.03
N ILE A 125 11.10 -5.23 -5.67
CA ILE A 125 11.98 -6.37 -5.94
C ILE A 125 13.38 -6.07 -5.43
N LYS A 126 14.00 -7.05 -4.76
CA LYS A 126 15.40 -7.04 -4.41
C LYS A 126 15.97 -8.44 -4.65
N THR A 127 16.79 -8.58 -5.68
CA THR A 127 17.37 -9.85 -6.09
C THR A 127 18.84 -9.69 -6.42
N GLN A 128 19.67 -10.61 -5.91
CA GLN A 128 21.11 -10.63 -6.21
C GLN A 128 21.41 -11.56 -7.38
N PHE A 129 22.17 -11.08 -8.34
CA PHE A 129 22.65 -11.87 -9.47
C PHE A 129 24.15 -12.14 -9.36
N ARG A 130 24.52 -13.38 -9.60
CA ARG A 130 25.91 -13.87 -9.56
C ARG A 130 26.25 -14.60 -10.85
N ASP A 131 27.47 -14.41 -11.31
CA ASP A 131 28.01 -15.20 -12.41
C ASP A 131 28.05 -16.69 -12.01
N ARG A 132 27.39 -17.53 -12.81
CA ARG A 132 27.22 -18.96 -12.49
C ARG A 132 28.57 -19.71 -12.42
N ARG A 133 29.55 -19.29 -13.21
CA ARG A 133 30.83 -19.94 -13.33
C ARG A 133 31.78 -19.53 -12.20
N THR A 134 31.79 -18.26 -11.83
CA THR A 134 32.76 -17.69 -10.87
C THR A 134 32.18 -17.46 -9.49
N GLY A 135 30.85 -17.46 -9.34
CA GLY A 135 30.14 -17.11 -8.11
C GLY A 135 30.22 -15.62 -7.73
N LYS A 136 30.90 -14.81 -8.54
CA LYS A 136 31.06 -13.38 -8.24
C LYS A 136 29.78 -12.61 -8.54
N PRO A 137 29.48 -11.53 -7.76
CA PRO A 137 28.39 -10.64 -8.07
C PRO A 137 28.50 -10.05 -9.48
N ILE A 138 27.38 -9.93 -10.18
CA ILE A 138 27.29 -9.25 -11.47
C ILE A 138 27.04 -7.76 -11.20
N ALA A 139 28.12 -7.01 -11.03
CA ALA A 139 28.09 -5.60 -10.67
C ALA A 139 27.95 -4.67 -11.90
N ASN A 140 27.30 -3.53 -11.71
CA ASN A 140 27.16 -2.46 -12.71
C ASN A 140 26.59 -2.92 -14.06
N ARG A 141 25.80 -4.00 -14.06
CA ARG A 141 25.19 -4.53 -15.27
C ARG A 141 23.84 -3.87 -15.49
N LYS A 142 23.65 -3.30 -16.66
CA LYS A 142 22.35 -2.71 -17.06
C LYS A 142 21.29 -3.80 -17.17
N TYR A 143 20.08 -3.48 -16.74
CA TYR A 143 18.91 -4.35 -16.86
C TYR A 143 17.68 -3.57 -17.30
N THR A 144 16.73 -4.30 -17.85
CA THR A 144 15.36 -3.86 -18.08
C THR A 144 14.41 -4.81 -17.36
N ILE A 145 13.51 -4.28 -16.55
CA ILE A 145 12.40 -5.04 -15.95
C ILE A 145 11.18 -4.79 -16.82
N TYR A 146 10.59 -5.87 -17.31
CA TYR A 146 9.31 -5.86 -18.01
C TYR A 146 8.21 -6.19 -17.02
N LEU A 147 7.22 -5.30 -16.92
CA LEU A 147 6.11 -5.42 -15.99
C LEU A 147 4.88 -6.03 -16.69
N SER A 148 3.95 -6.55 -15.89
CA SER A 148 2.74 -7.19 -16.41
C SER A 148 1.81 -6.25 -17.18
N ASP A 149 1.97 -4.93 -17.04
CA ASP A 149 1.22 -3.90 -17.75
C ASP A 149 1.93 -3.38 -19.02
N ASP A 150 2.86 -4.16 -19.58
CA ASP A 150 3.69 -3.81 -20.74
C ASP A 150 4.59 -2.56 -20.55
N THR A 151 4.67 -2.03 -19.36
CA THR A 151 5.65 -0.97 -19.04
C THR A 151 7.00 -1.57 -18.70
N THR A 152 8.05 -0.76 -18.79
CA THR A 152 9.41 -1.18 -18.46
C THR A 152 10.05 -0.25 -17.47
N LYS A 153 10.97 -0.80 -16.66
CA LYS A 153 11.83 -0.05 -15.76
C LYS A 153 13.29 -0.46 -15.99
N THR A 154 14.16 0.51 -16.17
CA THR A 154 15.57 0.26 -16.43
C THR A 154 16.43 0.68 -15.25
N GLY A 155 17.55 -0.01 -15.05
CA GLY A 155 18.51 0.30 -14.02
C GLY A 155 19.83 -0.42 -14.24
N ALA A 156 20.67 -0.47 -13.23
CA ALA A 156 21.88 -1.26 -13.20
C ALA A 156 22.05 -1.94 -11.84
N THR A 157 22.61 -3.14 -11.82
CA THR A 157 22.99 -3.80 -10.58
C THR A 157 24.01 -2.98 -9.81
N ASP A 158 23.93 -3.02 -8.49
CA ASP A 158 24.94 -2.41 -7.63
C ASP A 158 26.26 -3.22 -7.60
N LEU A 159 27.21 -2.80 -6.77
CA LEU A 159 28.53 -3.46 -6.64
C LEU A 159 28.43 -4.89 -6.11
N ASP A 160 27.38 -5.20 -5.38
CA ASP A 160 27.09 -6.51 -4.83
C ASP A 160 26.17 -7.36 -5.74
N GLY A 161 25.83 -6.86 -6.93
CA GLY A 161 25.02 -7.55 -7.92
C GLY A 161 23.53 -7.52 -7.64
N PHE A 162 23.03 -6.62 -6.80
CA PHE A 162 21.61 -6.49 -6.54
C PHE A 162 20.90 -5.66 -7.60
N VAL A 163 19.76 -6.15 -8.04
CA VAL A 163 18.66 -5.38 -8.61
C VAL A 163 17.76 -4.99 -7.45
N TYR A 164 17.52 -3.71 -7.25
CA TYR A 164 16.59 -3.20 -6.25
C TYR A 164 15.72 -2.10 -6.83
N GLU A 165 14.45 -2.41 -7.02
CA GLU A 165 13.46 -1.50 -7.59
C GLU A 165 12.23 -1.45 -6.71
N LYS A 166 11.71 -0.23 -6.51
CA LYS A 166 10.50 0.08 -5.74
C LYS A 166 9.40 0.58 -6.66
N ASP A 167 8.22 0.78 -6.06
CA ASP A 167 7.03 1.28 -6.77
C ASP A 167 6.70 0.42 -7.99
N LEU A 168 6.85 -0.89 -7.84
CA LEU A 168 6.46 -1.86 -8.85
C LEU A 168 5.03 -2.32 -8.60
N LYS A 169 4.26 -2.41 -9.67
CA LYS A 169 2.94 -3.03 -9.62
C LYS A 169 3.07 -4.53 -9.34
N HIS A 170 2.11 -5.09 -8.63
CA HIS A 170 2.07 -6.53 -8.42
C HIS A 170 1.90 -7.28 -9.73
N GLY A 171 2.53 -8.44 -9.84
CA GLY A 171 2.46 -9.28 -11.01
C GLY A 171 3.77 -9.99 -11.31
N GLU A 172 3.82 -10.65 -12.44
CA GLU A 172 5.01 -11.30 -12.93
C GLU A 172 5.96 -10.27 -13.55
N TYR A 173 7.25 -10.43 -13.27
CA TYR A 173 8.32 -9.60 -13.80
C TYR A 173 9.27 -10.46 -14.64
N TYR A 174 9.72 -9.89 -15.74
CA TYR A 174 10.83 -10.43 -16.51
C TYR A 174 11.99 -9.45 -16.47
N ILE A 175 13.18 -9.94 -16.11
CA ILE A 175 14.40 -9.11 -16.04
C ILE A 175 15.35 -9.56 -17.15
N GLU A 176 15.72 -8.62 -18.00
CA GLU A 176 16.70 -8.83 -19.07
C GLU A 176 17.94 -7.99 -18.79
N PHE A 177 19.11 -8.60 -18.89
CA PHE A 177 20.39 -7.90 -18.80
C PHE A 177 20.85 -7.46 -20.17
N GLY A 178 21.17 -6.17 -20.30
CA GLY A 178 21.79 -5.63 -21.50
C GLY A 178 23.23 -6.13 -21.69
N GLU A 179 23.73 -6.05 -22.92
CA GLU A 179 25.11 -6.37 -23.27
C GLU A 179 26.13 -5.41 -22.61
#